data_0fb3b51327eaec430fbbdedb576b8158
#
_entry.id   0fb3b51327eaec430fbbdedb576b8158
#
_cell.length_a   1.000
_cell.length_b   1.000
_cell.length_c   1.000
_cell.angle_alpha   90.00
_cell.angle_beta   90.00
_cell.angle_gamma   90.00
#
_symmetry.space_group_name_H-M   'P 1'
#
loop_
_entity.id
_entity.type
_entity.pdbx_description
1 polymer ?
#
loop_
_entity_poly.entity_id
_entity_poly.type
_entity_poly.pdbx_seq_one_letter_code
_entity_poly.pdbx_strand_id
1 'polypeptide(L)'
;MVRRSRTLACLVIAAGIAACEPTGPVDATNTQEGVLPATEGSKDFGEYVVYFNAIKTDQLAPDIAREYGIVRSKSRAMLNVSIHHKLPNGMTEAVEGAVSASAVNLNGQLKTMTLRKVPEENAIYYIGELGITDGEVLIYTIDVTPQGEASRFTVRFKKQFFVEE
;
A
#
# COMPACT_ATOMS: atom_id res chain seq x y z
N MET A 1 -7.03 -11.72 -83.78
CA MET A 1 -6.05 -12.78 -83.94
C MET A 1 -5.66 -13.27 -82.55
N VAL A 2 -6.35 -14.18 -82.06
CA VAL A 2 -6.09 -15.53 -81.62
C VAL A 2 -4.72 -15.71 -80.91
N ARG A 3 -4.66 -15.95 -79.62
CA ARG A 3 -4.19 -17.27 -79.10
C ARG A 3 -4.50 -17.44 -77.61
N ARG A 4 -5.23 -18.52 -77.37
CA ARG A 4 -5.48 -19.14 -76.08
C ARG A 4 -4.18 -19.81 -75.58
N SER A 5 -3.94 -19.75 -74.27
CA SER A 5 -3.18 -20.86 -73.67
C SER A 5 -3.67 -21.07 -72.24
N ARG A 6 -4.13 -22.27 -71.98
CA ARG A 6 -4.53 -22.89 -70.73
C ARG A 6 -3.30 -23.46 -70.03
N THR A 7 -3.12 -23.24 -68.78
CA THR A 7 -2.35 -24.13 -67.90
C THR A 7 -2.87 -24.00 -66.49
N LEU A 8 -3.55 -24.91 -66.09
CA LEU A 8 -3.38 -26.02 -65.18
C LEU A 8 -3.20 -25.63 -63.69
N ALA A 9 -4.18 -26.06 -62.93
CA ALA A 9 -4.27 -26.01 -61.48
C ALA A 9 -3.12 -26.82 -60.81
N CYS A 10 -2.60 -26.26 -59.75
CA CYS A 10 -1.98 -27.03 -58.66
C CYS A 10 -2.59 -26.60 -57.34
N LEU A 11 -3.44 -27.46 -56.84
CA LEU A 11 -4.02 -27.43 -55.53
C LEU A 11 -2.95 -27.94 -54.54
N VAL A 12 -2.35 -27.06 -53.72
CA VAL A 12 -1.50 -27.47 -52.59
C VAL A 12 -2.30 -27.31 -51.36
N ILE A 13 -2.74 -28.42 -50.79
CA ILE A 13 -3.33 -28.53 -49.45
C ILE A 13 -2.16 -28.46 -48.48
N ALA A 14 -1.96 -27.32 -47.82
CA ALA A 14 -1.07 -27.22 -46.67
C ALA A 14 -1.88 -27.55 -45.40
N ALA A 15 -1.60 -28.73 -44.86
CA ALA A 15 -2.10 -29.12 -43.54
C ALA A 15 -1.50 -28.20 -42.46
N GLY A 16 -2.33 -27.37 -41.84
CA GLY A 16 -1.94 -26.55 -40.69
C GLY A 16 -1.73 -27.47 -39.49
N ILE A 17 -0.47 -27.54 -39.02
CA ILE A 17 -0.14 -28.14 -37.74
C ILE A 17 -0.49 -27.07 -36.69
N ALA A 18 -1.57 -27.30 -35.94
CA ALA A 18 -1.84 -26.53 -34.74
C ALA A 18 -0.76 -26.84 -33.71
N ALA A 19 0.19 -25.92 -33.56
CA ALA A 19 1.09 -25.93 -32.41
C ALA A 19 0.30 -25.49 -31.19
N CYS A 20 -0.04 -26.46 -30.33
CA CYS A 20 -0.40 -26.17 -28.96
C CYS A 20 0.86 -25.63 -28.25
N GLU A 21 0.93 -24.34 -28.03
CA GLU A 21 1.89 -23.77 -27.07
C GLU A 21 1.52 -24.30 -25.67
N PRO A 22 2.49 -24.90 -24.94
CA PRO A 22 2.25 -25.23 -23.56
C PRO A 22 2.16 -23.92 -22.79
N THR A 23 0.97 -23.62 -22.26
CA THR A 23 0.81 -22.62 -21.19
C THR A 23 1.72 -23.06 -20.04
N GLY A 24 2.83 -22.35 -19.88
CA GLY A 24 3.70 -22.48 -18.72
C GLY A 24 2.90 -22.29 -17.43
N PRO A 25 3.39 -22.79 -16.30
CA PRO A 25 2.72 -22.65 -15.04
C PRO A 25 2.47 -21.16 -14.79
N VAL A 26 1.21 -20.77 -14.70
CA VAL A 26 0.80 -19.48 -14.17
C VAL A 26 1.29 -19.47 -12.74
N ASP A 27 2.40 -18.80 -12.50
CA ASP A 27 2.90 -18.51 -11.17
C ASP A 27 1.82 -17.67 -10.51
N ALA A 28 1.02 -18.34 -9.67
CA ALA A 28 0.01 -17.69 -8.84
C ALA A 28 0.70 -16.97 -7.68
N THR A 29 1.67 -16.11 -7.99
CA THR A 29 2.06 -15.02 -7.13
C THR A 29 0.90 -14.04 -7.15
N ASN A 30 -0.08 -14.30 -6.28
CA ASN A 30 -1.11 -13.34 -5.92
C ASN A 30 -0.45 -12.19 -5.13
N THR A 31 0.47 -11.50 -5.79
CA THR A 31 0.99 -10.21 -5.35
C THR A 31 -0.15 -9.25 -5.61
N GLN A 32 -0.88 -8.90 -4.58
CA GLN A 32 -1.80 -7.76 -4.64
C GLN A 32 -0.94 -6.56 -5.01
N GLU A 33 -0.92 -6.24 -6.31
CA GLU A 33 -0.14 -5.13 -6.84
C GLU A 33 -0.39 -3.88 -6.00
N GLY A 34 0.68 -3.31 -5.44
CA GLY A 34 0.64 -2.09 -4.66
C GLY A 34 0.48 -2.25 -3.15
N VAL A 35 0.49 -3.48 -2.58
CA VAL A 35 0.52 -3.67 -1.12
C VAL A 35 1.95 -3.91 -0.66
N LEU A 36 2.50 -2.97 0.11
CA LEU A 36 3.85 -3.05 0.66
C LEU A 36 3.93 -4.09 1.79
N PRO A 37 5.07 -4.77 1.96
CA PRO A 37 5.29 -5.62 3.12
C PRO A 37 5.34 -4.78 4.42
N ALA A 38 5.07 -5.42 5.55
CA ALA A 38 5.07 -4.76 6.87
C ALA A 38 6.44 -4.21 7.32
N THR A 39 7.50 -4.59 6.63
CA THR A 39 8.89 -4.14 6.90
C THR A 39 9.22 -2.79 6.28
N GLU A 40 8.43 -2.34 5.31
CA GLU A 40 8.60 -1.00 4.73
C GLU A 40 7.87 0.02 5.60
N GLY A 41 8.59 1.04 6.06
CA GLY A 41 8.06 2.13 6.89
C GLY A 41 7.89 3.44 6.12
N SER A 42 8.15 3.45 4.81
CA SER A 42 8.02 4.64 3.96
C SER A 42 7.73 4.29 2.51
N LYS A 43 7.14 5.25 1.79
CA LYS A 43 6.96 5.19 0.34
C LYS A 43 7.34 6.51 -0.29
N ASP A 44 8.15 6.42 -1.34
CA ASP A 44 8.63 7.54 -2.12
C ASP A 44 7.62 7.90 -3.23
N PHE A 45 7.34 9.21 -3.38
CA PHE A 45 6.45 9.78 -4.39
C PHE A 45 7.14 10.92 -5.16
N GLY A 46 8.46 10.81 -5.38
CA GLY A 46 9.24 11.82 -6.09
C GLY A 46 9.68 12.95 -5.16
N GLU A 47 8.99 14.07 -5.14
CA GLU A 47 9.32 15.20 -4.25
C GLU A 47 8.88 14.97 -2.80
N TYR A 48 8.01 13.98 -2.56
CA TYR A 48 7.49 13.65 -1.23
C TYR A 48 7.85 12.24 -0.81
N VAL A 49 8.00 12.04 0.49
CA VAL A 49 8.09 10.73 1.15
C VAL A 49 7.01 10.66 2.22
N VAL A 50 6.23 9.60 2.18
CA VAL A 50 5.24 9.31 3.23
C VAL A 50 5.81 8.22 4.12
N TYR A 51 6.02 8.55 5.40
CA TYR A 51 6.40 7.58 6.43
C TYR A 51 5.15 7.08 7.13
N PHE A 52 5.12 5.79 7.42
CA PHE A 52 3.99 5.15 8.10
C PHE A 52 4.44 3.99 8.95
N ASN A 53 3.77 3.76 10.07
CA ASN A 53 4.00 2.62 10.93
C ASN A 53 2.73 2.24 11.69
N ALA A 54 2.50 0.93 11.86
CA ALA A 54 1.41 0.42 12.68
C ALA A 54 1.99 -0.51 13.76
N ILE A 55 1.73 -0.19 15.03
CA ILE A 55 2.22 -0.93 16.19
C ILE A 55 1.11 -1.16 17.21
N LYS A 56 1.24 -2.17 18.08
CA LYS A 56 0.36 -2.31 19.23
C LYS A 56 0.60 -1.16 20.22
N THR A 57 -0.47 -0.64 20.82
CA THR A 57 -0.33 0.51 21.72
C THR A 57 0.36 0.16 23.04
N ASP A 58 0.41 -1.11 23.45
CA ASP A 58 1.20 -1.57 24.61
C ASP A 58 2.72 -1.52 24.39
N GLN A 59 3.17 -1.47 23.12
CA GLN A 59 4.60 -1.33 22.75
C GLN A 59 5.10 0.11 22.88
N LEU A 60 4.21 1.09 23.01
CA LEU A 60 4.62 2.47 23.27
C LEU A 60 5.21 2.59 24.67
N ALA A 61 6.26 3.42 24.81
CA ALA A 61 6.75 3.82 26.12
C ALA A 61 5.61 4.51 26.91
N PRO A 62 5.49 4.27 28.24
CA PRO A 62 4.38 4.81 29.03
C PRO A 62 4.28 6.33 29.05
N ASP A 63 5.41 7.04 28.98
CA ASP A 63 5.50 8.49 28.88
C ASP A 63 4.99 9.00 27.54
N ILE A 64 5.40 8.42 26.44
CA ILE A 64 4.94 8.73 25.07
C ILE A 64 3.44 8.47 24.94
N ALA A 65 2.95 7.32 25.45
CA ALA A 65 1.53 7.02 25.40
C ALA A 65 0.69 8.07 26.16
N ARG A 66 1.20 8.53 27.31
CA ARG A 66 0.54 9.56 28.12
C ARG A 66 0.57 10.92 27.45
N GLU A 67 1.70 11.31 26.88
CA GLU A 67 1.86 12.58 26.15
C GLU A 67 0.90 12.68 24.97
N TYR A 68 0.76 11.60 24.22
CA TYR A 68 -0.15 11.53 23.08
C TYR A 68 -1.58 11.11 23.43
N GLY A 69 -1.90 10.91 24.72
CA GLY A 69 -3.23 10.50 25.15
C GLY A 69 -3.67 9.15 24.62
N ILE A 70 -2.74 8.23 24.40
CA ILE A 70 -2.97 6.89 23.88
C ILE A 70 -3.12 5.91 25.02
N VAL A 71 -4.20 5.13 25.01
CA VAL A 71 -4.39 4.05 25.98
C VAL A 71 -3.59 2.83 25.55
N ARG A 72 -2.59 2.44 26.34
CA ARG A 72 -1.80 1.23 26.10
C ARG A 72 -2.65 -0.02 26.29
N SER A 73 -2.72 -0.85 25.27
CA SER A 73 -3.51 -2.09 25.27
C SER A 73 -2.93 -3.12 24.31
N LYS A 74 -2.93 -4.39 24.69
CA LYS A 74 -2.56 -5.49 23.81
C LYS A 74 -3.53 -5.65 22.63
N SER A 75 -4.80 -5.27 22.81
CA SER A 75 -5.88 -5.39 21.80
C SER A 75 -6.14 -4.12 21.00
N ARG A 76 -5.20 -3.17 21.00
CA ARG A 76 -5.29 -1.94 20.20
C ARG A 76 -4.01 -1.73 19.40
N ALA A 77 -4.17 -1.30 18.16
CA ALA A 77 -3.08 -0.84 17.32
C ALA A 77 -3.22 0.66 17.04
N MET A 78 -2.08 1.31 16.91
CA MET A 78 -1.93 2.70 16.50
C MET A 78 -1.30 2.73 15.12
N LEU A 79 -1.89 3.50 14.20
CA LEU A 79 -1.25 3.92 12.95
C LEU A 79 -0.65 5.31 13.16
N ASN A 80 0.61 5.48 12.77
CA ASN A 80 1.29 6.77 12.67
C ASN A 80 1.67 7.03 11.22
N VAL A 81 1.40 8.26 10.74
CA VAL A 81 1.74 8.71 9.39
C VAL A 81 2.39 10.08 9.48
N SER A 82 3.44 10.33 8.68
CA SER A 82 4.00 11.66 8.47
C SER A 82 4.35 11.88 7.01
N ILE A 83 4.29 13.15 6.57
CA ILE A 83 4.56 13.58 5.20
C ILE A 83 5.82 14.41 5.22
N HIS A 84 6.77 14.10 4.37
CA HIS A 84 8.00 14.85 4.23
C HIS A 84 8.22 15.29 2.78
N HIS A 85 8.61 16.54 2.59
CA HIS A 85 9.06 17.09 1.33
C HIS A 85 10.58 16.94 1.23
N LYS A 86 11.09 16.52 0.08
CA LYS A 86 12.52 16.39 -0.19
C LYS A 86 13.11 17.73 -0.61
N LEU A 87 14.19 18.13 0.05
CA LEU A 87 14.90 19.34 -0.27
C LEU A 87 16.05 19.08 -1.27
N PRO A 88 16.47 20.07 -2.06
CA PRO A 88 17.56 19.93 -3.03
C PRO A 88 18.90 19.47 -2.43
N ASN A 89 19.10 19.69 -1.13
CA ASN A 89 20.30 19.26 -0.40
C ASN A 89 20.25 17.78 0.07
N GLY A 90 19.19 17.03 -0.31
CA GLY A 90 18.98 15.64 0.09
C GLY A 90 18.36 15.44 1.48
N MET A 91 18.09 16.52 2.21
CA MET A 91 17.34 16.48 3.47
C MET A 91 15.84 16.40 3.19
N THR A 92 15.07 16.13 4.23
CA THR A 92 13.61 16.19 4.18
C THR A 92 13.08 17.10 5.28
N GLU A 93 11.95 17.76 5.02
CA GLU A 93 11.21 18.53 6.02
C GLU A 93 9.79 18.03 6.16
N ALA A 94 9.26 18.02 7.38
CA ALA A 94 7.89 17.63 7.63
C ALA A 94 6.93 18.70 7.09
N VAL A 95 5.91 18.26 6.36
CA VAL A 95 4.89 19.15 5.78
C VAL A 95 3.49 18.71 6.21
N GLU A 96 2.59 19.68 6.31
CA GLU A 96 1.18 19.40 6.56
C GLU A 96 0.48 18.81 5.31
N GLY A 97 -0.67 18.19 5.53
CA GLY A 97 -1.53 17.70 4.46
C GLY A 97 -2.85 17.15 4.97
N ALA A 98 -3.73 16.81 4.04
CA ALA A 98 -4.90 16.02 4.34
C ALA A 98 -4.52 14.54 4.36
N VAL A 99 -4.77 13.86 5.48
CA VAL A 99 -4.46 12.43 5.64
C VAL A 99 -5.72 11.70 6.10
N SER A 100 -6.06 10.63 5.42
CA SER A 100 -7.11 9.70 5.82
C SER A 100 -6.60 8.26 5.75
N ALA A 101 -7.14 7.39 6.61
CA ALA A 101 -6.75 5.99 6.61
C ALA A 101 -7.93 5.08 6.95
N SER A 102 -7.87 3.88 6.41
CA SER A 102 -8.73 2.76 6.74
C SER A 102 -7.93 1.46 6.77
N ALA A 103 -8.49 0.43 7.37
CA ALA A 103 -7.91 -0.90 7.33
C ALA A 103 -8.99 -1.94 7.02
N VAL A 104 -8.62 -3.00 6.31
CA VAL A 104 -9.50 -4.14 6.02
C VAL A 104 -8.79 -5.40 6.46
N ASN A 105 -9.49 -6.29 7.19
CA ASN A 105 -8.93 -7.59 7.52
C ASN A 105 -9.15 -8.61 6.39
N LEU A 106 -8.56 -9.80 6.52
CA LEU A 106 -8.66 -10.84 5.48
C LEU A 106 -10.09 -11.37 5.27
N ASN A 107 -11.01 -11.13 6.22
CA ASN A 107 -12.42 -11.46 6.09
C ASN A 107 -13.23 -10.37 5.38
N GLY A 108 -12.58 -9.30 4.90
CA GLY A 108 -13.22 -8.17 4.24
C GLY A 108 -13.89 -7.15 5.19
N GLN A 109 -13.67 -7.29 6.50
CA GLN A 109 -14.23 -6.35 7.47
C GLN A 109 -13.46 -5.04 7.45
N LEU A 110 -14.16 -3.95 7.15
CA LEU A 110 -13.62 -2.59 7.18
C LEU A 110 -13.53 -2.10 8.63
N LYS A 111 -12.35 -1.60 9.00
CA LYS A 111 -12.08 -0.90 10.25
C LYS A 111 -11.70 0.54 9.92
N THR A 112 -12.55 1.47 10.32
CA THR A 112 -12.30 2.91 10.17
C THR A 112 -11.55 3.44 11.38
N MET A 113 -10.72 4.45 11.15
CA MET A 113 -10.03 5.19 12.21
C MET A 113 -10.10 6.68 11.94
N THR A 114 -10.19 7.47 12.99
CA THR A 114 -10.05 8.93 12.89
C THR A 114 -8.62 9.30 13.19
N LEU A 115 -7.97 9.95 12.23
CA LEU A 115 -6.62 10.46 12.41
C LEU A 115 -6.68 11.85 13.06
N ARG A 116 -5.83 12.07 14.05
CA ARG A 116 -5.60 13.39 14.64
C ARG A 116 -4.20 13.86 14.32
N LYS A 117 -4.06 15.14 13.99
CA LYS A 117 -2.77 15.78 13.75
C LYS A 117 -2.10 16.07 15.09
N VAL A 118 -0.84 15.72 15.22
CA VAL A 118 0.04 15.97 16.36
C VAL A 118 1.27 16.68 15.84
N PRO A 119 1.37 18.01 15.99
CA PRO A 119 2.54 18.76 15.61
C PRO A 119 3.63 18.61 16.67
N GLU A 120 4.86 18.38 16.23
CA GLU A 120 6.09 18.36 17.01
C GLU A 120 7.06 19.42 16.45
N GLU A 121 8.16 19.67 17.14
CA GLU A 121 9.14 20.69 16.72
C GLU A 121 9.67 20.46 15.29
N ASN A 122 9.98 19.21 14.95
CA ASN A 122 10.57 18.83 13.65
C ASN A 122 9.74 17.74 12.90
N ALA A 123 8.51 17.48 13.32
CA ALA A 123 7.68 16.45 12.74
C ALA A 123 6.19 16.80 12.85
N ILE A 124 5.41 16.28 11.93
CA ILE A 124 3.94 16.38 11.97
C ILE A 124 3.41 14.95 11.83
N TYR A 125 2.80 14.46 12.89
CA TYR A 125 2.23 13.12 12.91
C TYR A 125 0.72 13.15 12.73
N TYR A 126 0.21 12.14 12.03
CA TYR A 126 -1.21 11.83 11.93
C TYR A 126 -1.43 10.47 12.57
N ILE A 127 -2.07 10.46 13.74
CA ILE A 127 -2.20 9.28 14.59
C ILE A 127 -3.65 8.84 14.68
N GLY A 128 -3.91 7.55 14.40
CA GLY A 128 -5.21 6.92 14.57
C GLY A 128 -5.08 5.57 15.26
N GLU A 129 -6.13 5.17 15.97
CA GLU A 129 -6.18 3.93 16.72
C GLU A 129 -7.35 3.06 16.26
N LEU A 130 -7.16 1.73 16.32
CA LEU A 130 -8.22 0.75 16.09
C LEU A 130 -8.05 -0.49 16.97
N GLY A 131 -9.13 -1.23 17.18
CA GLY A 131 -9.09 -2.52 17.87
C GLY A 131 -8.54 -3.62 16.97
N ILE A 132 -7.75 -4.52 17.56
CA ILE A 132 -7.19 -5.70 16.91
C ILE A 132 -7.51 -6.96 17.71
N THR A 133 -7.49 -8.11 17.03
CA THR A 133 -7.63 -9.44 17.62
C THR A 133 -6.36 -10.25 17.36
N ASP A 134 -6.22 -11.36 18.09
CA ASP A 134 -5.04 -12.21 17.92
C ASP A 134 -4.95 -12.80 16.51
N GLY A 135 -3.72 -12.82 15.97
CA GLY A 135 -3.44 -13.29 14.61
C GLY A 135 -4.01 -12.43 13.48
N GLU A 136 -4.70 -11.31 13.80
CA GLU A 136 -5.36 -10.49 12.79
C GLU A 136 -4.37 -9.85 11.81
N VAL A 137 -4.66 -10.03 10.52
CA VAL A 137 -3.93 -9.38 9.43
C VAL A 137 -4.77 -8.23 8.91
N LEU A 138 -4.21 -7.03 8.95
CA LEU A 138 -4.82 -5.80 8.44
C LEU A 138 -4.09 -5.30 7.20
N ILE A 139 -4.85 -4.93 6.18
CA ILE A 139 -4.39 -4.20 5.01
C ILE A 139 -4.82 -2.75 5.20
N TYR A 140 -3.85 -1.90 5.46
CA TYR A 140 -4.06 -0.46 5.60
C TYR A 140 -4.08 0.20 4.22
N THR A 141 -4.96 1.18 4.05
CA THR A 141 -4.95 2.12 2.94
C THR A 141 -4.88 3.52 3.53
N ILE A 142 -3.85 4.27 3.16
CA ILE A 142 -3.58 5.65 3.60
C ILE A 142 -3.62 6.53 2.38
N ASP A 143 -4.48 7.53 2.37
CA ASP A 143 -4.54 8.58 1.36
C ASP A 143 -3.97 9.87 1.92
N VAL A 144 -3.05 10.47 1.18
CA VAL A 144 -2.30 11.65 1.58
C VAL A 144 -2.37 12.69 0.46
N THR A 145 -2.69 13.92 0.82
CA THR A 145 -2.57 15.09 -0.07
C THR A 145 -1.76 16.15 0.67
N PRO A 146 -0.46 16.34 0.34
CA PRO A 146 0.35 17.39 0.97
C PRO A 146 -0.28 18.77 0.78
N GLN A 147 -0.05 19.67 1.72
CA GLN A 147 -0.59 21.03 1.65
C GLN A 147 -0.03 21.78 0.42
N GLY A 148 -0.93 22.38 -0.35
CA GLY A 148 -0.58 23.07 -1.59
C GLY A 148 -0.56 22.19 -2.83
N GLU A 149 -0.67 20.86 -2.67
CA GLU A 149 -0.74 19.91 -3.77
C GLU A 149 -2.18 19.56 -4.15
N ALA A 150 -2.38 19.32 -5.46
CA ALA A 150 -3.65 18.77 -5.97
C ALA A 150 -3.62 17.23 -6.06
N SER A 151 -2.43 16.64 -6.09
CA SER A 151 -2.23 15.21 -6.27
C SER A 151 -2.41 14.46 -4.94
N ARG A 152 -3.18 13.37 -4.99
CA ARG A 152 -3.33 12.42 -3.89
C ARG A 152 -2.36 11.27 -4.06
N PHE A 153 -1.65 10.94 -3.01
CA PHE A 153 -0.80 9.76 -2.92
C PHE A 153 -1.48 8.68 -2.10
N THR A 154 -1.42 7.43 -2.55
CA THR A 154 -1.99 6.30 -1.82
C THR A 154 -0.90 5.31 -1.43
N VAL A 155 -0.85 4.99 -0.15
CA VAL A 155 -0.01 3.93 0.43
C VAL A 155 -0.90 2.78 0.84
N ARG A 156 -0.50 1.55 0.47
CA ARG A 156 -1.14 0.34 0.97
C ARG A 156 -0.07 -0.58 1.56
N PHE A 157 -0.28 -1.03 2.78
CA PHE A 157 0.63 -1.99 3.42
C PHE A 157 -0.15 -2.99 4.28
N LYS A 158 0.49 -4.13 4.51
CA LYS A 158 -0.08 -5.22 5.29
C LYS A 158 0.68 -5.37 6.62
N LYS A 159 -0.06 -5.54 7.71
CA LYS A 159 0.49 -5.80 9.05
C LYS A 159 -0.29 -6.90 9.75
N GLN A 160 0.42 -7.86 10.32
CA GLN A 160 -0.15 -8.86 11.21
C GLN A 160 0.09 -8.47 12.66
N PHE A 161 -0.90 -8.68 13.50
CA PHE A 161 -0.84 -8.42 14.94
C PHE A 161 -1.07 -9.70 15.72
N PHE A 162 -0.29 -9.87 16.79
CA PHE A 162 -0.45 -10.95 17.74
C PHE A 162 -0.77 -10.36 19.10
N VAL A 163 -1.87 -10.84 19.70
CA VAL A 163 -2.33 -10.44 21.04
C VAL A 163 -1.99 -11.60 21.97
N GLU A 164 -0.81 -11.50 22.62
CA GLU A 164 -0.43 -12.46 23.65
C GLU A 164 -1.34 -12.29 24.88
N GLU A 165 -1.82 -13.41 25.43
CA GLU A 165 -2.62 -13.45 26.66
C GLU A 165 -1.83 -12.99 27.89
#